data_0a358dab698da2f7add0a6de932d7b52
#
_entry.id   0a358dab698da2f7add0a6de932d7b52
#
_cell.length_a   1.000
_cell.length_b   1.000
_cell.length_c   1.000
_cell.angle_alpha   90.00
_cell.angle_beta   90.00
_cell.angle_gamma   90.00
#
_symmetry.space_group_name_H-M   'P 1'
#
loop_
_entity.id
_entity.type
_entity.pdbx_description
1 polymer ?
#
loop_
_entity_poly.entity_id
_entity_poly.type
_entity_poly.pdbx_seq_one_letter_code
_entity_poly.pdbx_strand_id
1 'polypeptide(L)'
;MWSGAERGSSNTSEKKHPQNIMSGKGKGGRGKGKAKSSGSSSSASKAGLQFPVARLNRYLRKGKYASRVGVGAGVYMGAVLEYLCAEILELAGNAARDNKKTRIVPRHIQLAVRNDEELNKLLGSVTIASGGVLPNIHATLLPKKSASKK
;
A
#
# COMPACT_ATOMS: atom_id res chain seq x y z
N MET A 1 -40.89 31.71 -10.54
CA MET A 1 -41.23 30.31 -10.82
C MET A 1 -40.05 29.67 -11.51
N TRP A 2 -39.28 28.88 -10.81
CA TRP A 2 -38.70 27.60 -11.21
C TRP A 2 -38.02 26.97 -10.00
N SER A 3 -38.68 25.98 -9.51
CA SER A 3 -38.22 25.05 -8.47
C SER A 3 -37.41 23.95 -9.15
N GLY A 4 -36.44 23.39 -8.40
CA GLY A 4 -35.73 22.20 -8.85
C GLY A 4 -34.44 21.99 -8.08
N ALA A 5 -34.58 21.66 -6.78
CA ALA A 5 -33.45 21.17 -5.99
C ALA A 5 -33.30 19.68 -6.26
N GLU A 6 -32.26 19.24 -6.92
CA GLU A 6 -31.82 17.85 -6.88
C GLU A 6 -30.62 17.69 -5.93
N ARG A 7 -30.90 17.06 -4.81
CA ARG A 7 -29.92 16.62 -3.82
C ARG A 7 -29.22 15.38 -4.33
N GLY A 8 -28.02 15.53 -4.85
CA GLY A 8 -27.10 14.41 -5.08
C GLY A 8 -26.68 13.80 -3.74
N SER A 9 -27.18 12.62 -3.45
CA SER A 9 -26.76 11.79 -2.34
C SER A 9 -25.35 11.27 -2.60
N SER A 10 -24.33 11.89 -1.97
CA SER A 10 -22.99 11.34 -1.90
C SER A 10 -22.99 10.16 -0.94
N ASN A 11 -23.10 8.97 -1.48
CA ASN A 11 -22.93 7.72 -0.74
C ASN A 11 -21.43 7.48 -0.51
N THR A 12 -20.91 8.04 0.57
CA THR A 12 -19.59 7.71 1.09
C THR A 12 -19.67 6.34 1.75
N SER A 13 -19.42 5.30 0.98
CA SER A 13 -19.22 3.97 1.54
C SER A 13 -17.92 3.95 2.34
N GLU A 14 -18.04 4.04 3.66
CA GLU A 14 -16.94 3.74 4.58
C GLU A 14 -16.41 2.33 4.30
N LYS A 15 -15.27 2.25 3.68
CA LYS A 15 -14.53 1.00 3.47
C LYS A 15 -13.97 0.55 4.82
N LYS A 16 -14.68 -0.34 5.51
CA LYS A 16 -14.17 -1.08 6.65
C LYS A 16 -12.93 -1.86 6.22
N HIS A 17 -11.80 -1.52 6.78
CA HIS A 17 -10.55 -2.27 6.64
C HIS A 17 -10.76 -3.71 7.15
N PRO A 18 -10.48 -4.76 6.37
CA PRO A 18 -10.60 -6.12 6.85
C PRO A 18 -9.49 -6.46 7.83
N GLN A 19 -9.83 -6.47 9.11
CA GLN A 19 -8.98 -7.04 10.14
C GLN A 19 -9.20 -8.56 10.12
N ASN A 20 -8.47 -9.28 9.31
CA ASN A 20 -8.16 -10.68 9.58
C ASN A 20 -7.30 -11.31 8.48
N ILE A 21 -6.02 -11.52 8.72
CA ILE A 21 -5.21 -12.43 7.90
C ILE A 21 -4.37 -13.33 8.80
N MET A 22 -4.86 -14.58 8.92
CA MET A 22 -4.16 -15.85 8.96
C MET A 22 -2.98 -16.03 9.93
N SER A 23 -3.30 -16.73 11.02
CA SER A 23 -2.38 -17.55 11.80
C SER A 23 -1.84 -18.72 10.95
N GLY A 24 -0.63 -18.59 10.46
CA GLY A 24 0.15 -19.69 9.87
C GLY A 24 0.80 -20.53 10.96
N LYS A 25 0.29 -21.74 11.19
CA LYS A 25 0.82 -22.72 12.15
C LYS A 25 2.00 -23.47 11.53
N GLY A 26 3.23 -22.97 11.78
CA GLY A 26 4.47 -23.70 11.47
C GLY A 26 4.90 -24.57 12.64
N LYS A 27 4.91 -25.90 12.44
CA LYS A 27 5.34 -26.92 13.40
C LYS A 27 6.82 -27.27 13.12
N GLY A 28 7.67 -27.17 14.16
CA GLY A 28 8.97 -27.83 14.13
C GLY A 28 10.11 -27.06 14.81
N GLY A 29 10.65 -27.60 15.93
CA GLY A 29 11.91 -27.14 16.50
C GLY A 29 11.96 -27.23 18.02
N ARG A 30 12.44 -28.37 18.54
CA ARG A 30 12.71 -28.63 19.96
C ARG A 30 13.84 -27.73 20.44
N GLY A 31 13.56 -26.70 21.22
CA GLY A 31 14.52 -25.81 21.87
C GLY A 31 14.15 -25.59 23.33
N LYS A 32 15.08 -25.93 24.19
CA LYS A 32 15.10 -25.93 25.64
C LYS A 32 14.48 -24.66 26.26
N GLY A 33 13.50 -24.84 27.13
CA GLY A 33 12.74 -23.77 27.76
C GLY A 33 13.59 -22.74 28.51
N LYS A 34 13.43 -21.49 28.10
CA LYS A 34 13.81 -20.33 28.89
C LYS A 34 12.52 -19.73 29.45
N ALA A 35 12.47 -19.55 30.78
CA ALA A 35 11.30 -19.08 31.49
C ALA A 35 10.60 -17.91 30.77
N LYS A 36 9.29 -18.01 30.63
CA LYS A 36 8.40 -17.00 30.12
C LYS A 36 8.45 -15.79 31.06
N SER A 37 9.21 -14.76 30.70
CA SER A 37 9.04 -13.44 31.28
C SER A 37 7.67 -12.92 30.90
N SER A 38 6.90 -12.44 31.86
CA SER A 38 5.59 -11.82 31.75
C SER A 38 5.54 -10.87 30.55
N GLY A 39 4.60 -11.14 29.62
CA GLY A 39 4.56 -10.55 28.29
C GLY A 39 4.42 -9.04 28.31
N SER A 40 5.50 -8.32 28.12
CA SER A 40 5.41 -6.93 27.68
C SER A 40 5.02 -6.94 26.20
N SER A 41 3.82 -6.45 25.86
CA SER A 41 3.41 -6.28 24.49
C SER A 41 4.40 -5.40 23.73
N SER A 42 4.74 -5.77 22.51
CA SER A 42 5.71 -5.02 21.68
C SER A 42 5.22 -3.60 21.41
N SER A 43 6.13 -2.67 21.14
CA SER A 43 5.75 -1.30 20.75
C SER A 43 4.88 -1.27 19.49
N ALA A 44 5.08 -2.19 18.56
CA ALA A 44 4.24 -2.35 17.38
C ALA A 44 2.83 -2.82 17.76
N SER A 45 2.71 -3.83 18.62
CA SER A 45 1.42 -4.33 19.10
C SER A 45 0.63 -3.26 19.87
N LYS A 46 1.31 -2.45 20.71
CA LYS A 46 0.67 -1.33 21.43
C LYS A 46 0.14 -0.25 20.50
N ALA A 47 0.80 -0.05 19.36
CA ALA A 47 0.41 0.93 18.32
C ALA A 47 -0.55 0.34 17.26
N GLY A 48 -0.88 -0.95 17.35
CA GLY A 48 -1.71 -1.62 16.35
C GLY A 48 -1.04 -1.81 14.98
N LEU A 49 0.30 -1.71 14.92
CA LEU A 49 1.07 -1.80 13.68
C LEU A 49 1.58 -3.22 13.42
N GLN A 50 1.60 -3.59 12.15
CA GLN A 50 2.24 -4.82 11.65
C GLN A 50 3.74 -4.61 11.44
N PHE A 51 4.17 -3.38 11.11
CA PHE A 51 5.58 -3.06 10.86
C PHE A 51 6.41 -3.09 12.15
N PRO A 52 7.67 -3.54 12.08
CA PRO A 52 8.51 -3.78 13.26
C PRO A 52 9.11 -2.47 13.80
N VAL A 53 8.38 -1.76 14.67
CA VAL A 53 8.77 -0.48 15.28
C VAL A 53 10.17 -0.53 15.91
N ALA A 54 10.51 -1.62 16.61
CA ALA A 54 11.84 -1.78 17.23
C ALA A 54 12.98 -1.77 16.20
N ARG A 55 12.77 -2.38 15.03
CA ARG A 55 13.73 -2.39 13.92
C ARG A 55 13.89 -1.01 13.31
N LEU A 56 12.78 -0.31 13.11
CA LEU A 56 12.77 1.06 12.59
C LEU A 56 13.53 2.00 13.51
N ASN A 57 13.28 1.95 14.82
CA ASN A 57 14.03 2.72 15.80
C ASN A 57 15.55 2.43 15.77
N ARG A 58 15.93 1.16 15.57
CA ARG A 58 17.33 0.78 15.44
C ARG A 58 17.95 1.39 14.17
N TYR A 59 17.26 1.38 13.05
CA TYR A 59 17.75 1.96 11.80
C TYR A 59 17.83 3.48 11.85
N LEU A 60 16.86 4.15 12.46
CA LEU A 60 16.88 5.60 12.66
C LEU A 60 18.12 6.03 13.47
N ARG A 61 18.46 5.28 14.53
CA ARG A 61 19.68 5.56 15.31
C ARG A 61 20.96 5.24 14.56
N LYS A 62 20.99 4.11 13.83
CA LYS A 62 22.17 3.69 13.05
C LYS A 62 22.45 4.65 11.91
N GLY A 63 21.43 5.22 11.29
CA GLY A 63 21.55 6.15 10.16
C GLY A 63 22.12 7.52 10.52
N LYS A 64 22.27 7.83 11.83
CA LYS A 64 22.87 9.10 12.31
C LYS A 64 22.21 10.35 11.74
N TYR A 65 20.91 10.30 11.47
CA TYR A 65 20.15 11.45 10.93
C TYR A 65 20.04 12.61 11.94
N ALA A 66 20.11 12.29 13.23
CA ALA A 66 20.12 13.26 14.32
C ALA A 66 20.90 12.71 15.51
N SER A 67 21.33 13.58 16.41
CA SER A 67 22.01 13.22 17.65
C SER A 67 21.11 12.43 18.59
N ARG A 68 19.81 12.67 18.56
CA ARG A 68 18.79 12.00 19.38
C ARG A 68 17.57 11.63 18.56
N VAL A 69 16.99 10.46 18.83
CA VAL A 69 15.76 9.98 18.18
C VAL A 69 14.72 9.70 19.23
N GLY A 70 13.58 10.36 19.17
CA GLY A 70 12.47 10.18 20.09
C GLY A 70 11.84 8.80 19.96
N VAL A 71 11.23 8.31 21.03
CA VAL A 71 10.59 6.98 21.08
C VAL A 71 9.45 6.86 20.08
N GLY A 72 8.68 7.94 19.91
CA GLY A 72 7.56 7.98 18.97
C GLY A 72 7.96 8.01 17.50
N ALA A 73 9.21 8.38 17.16
CA ALA A 73 9.65 8.50 15.77
C ALA A 73 9.56 7.18 15.00
N GLY A 74 9.95 6.06 15.63
CA GLY A 74 9.83 4.75 15.01
C GLY A 74 8.40 4.25 14.87
N VAL A 75 7.50 4.67 15.77
CA VAL A 75 6.06 4.36 15.66
C VAL A 75 5.47 5.12 14.48
N TYR A 76 5.71 6.42 14.41
CA TYR A 76 5.22 7.26 13.31
C TYR A 76 5.75 6.78 11.95
N MET A 77 7.05 6.53 11.87
CA MET A 77 7.65 5.99 10.65
C MET A 77 7.05 4.63 10.26
N GLY A 78 6.78 3.76 11.24
CA GLY A 78 6.12 2.48 11.02
C GLY A 78 4.71 2.65 10.44
N ALA A 79 3.94 3.57 11.00
CA ALA A 79 2.59 3.88 10.53
C ALA A 79 2.59 4.43 9.09
N VAL A 80 3.48 5.35 8.77
CA VAL A 80 3.61 5.92 7.42
C VAL A 80 3.98 4.83 6.40
N LEU A 81 4.98 4.01 6.70
CA LEU A 81 5.39 2.93 5.80
C LEU A 81 4.30 1.88 5.61
N GLU A 82 3.61 1.51 6.68
CA GLU A 82 2.49 0.55 6.63
C GLU A 82 1.35 1.10 5.77
N TYR A 83 0.98 2.37 5.95
CA TYR A 83 -0.04 3.03 5.16
C TYR A 83 0.31 3.07 3.66
N LEU A 84 1.51 3.53 3.32
CA LEU A 84 1.95 3.60 1.92
C LEU A 84 2.01 2.22 1.27
N CYS A 85 2.50 1.22 1.99
CA CYS A 85 2.53 -0.15 1.48
C CYS A 85 1.11 -0.71 1.27
N ALA A 86 0.19 -0.44 2.18
CA ALA A 86 -1.20 -0.90 2.06
C ALA A 86 -1.87 -0.29 0.83
N GLU A 87 -1.70 1.02 0.59
CA GLU A 87 -2.25 1.72 -0.57
C GLU A 87 -1.72 1.16 -1.89
N ILE A 88 -0.38 1.06 -2.00
CA ILE A 88 0.25 0.50 -3.20
C ILE A 88 -0.23 -0.94 -3.46
N LEU A 89 -0.35 -1.77 -2.41
CA LEU A 89 -0.78 -3.16 -2.56
C LEU A 89 -2.27 -3.29 -2.89
N GLU A 90 -3.12 -2.41 -2.39
CA GLU A 90 -4.54 -2.37 -2.75
C GLU A 90 -4.68 -2.09 -4.26
N LEU A 91 -4.04 -1.04 -4.74
CA LEU A 91 -4.08 -0.66 -6.16
C LEU A 91 -3.42 -1.72 -7.07
N ALA A 92 -2.28 -2.28 -6.66
CA ALA A 92 -1.63 -3.35 -7.40
C ALA A 92 -2.46 -4.65 -7.41
N GLY A 93 -3.19 -4.93 -6.35
CA GLY A 93 -4.13 -6.04 -6.27
C GLY A 93 -5.31 -5.86 -7.23
N ASN A 94 -5.84 -4.65 -7.35
CA ASN A 94 -6.87 -4.31 -8.33
C ASN A 94 -6.33 -4.48 -9.75
N ALA A 95 -5.13 -3.95 -10.05
CA ALA A 95 -4.49 -4.13 -11.37
C ALA A 95 -4.24 -5.61 -11.71
N ALA A 96 -3.86 -6.42 -10.74
CA ALA A 96 -3.70 -7.87 -10.94
C ALA A 96 -5.04 -8.53 -11.29
N ARG A 97 -6.10 -8.17 -10.59
CA ARG A 97 -7.46 -8.71 -10.80
C ARG A 97 -7.99 -8.32 -12.17
N ASP A 98 -7.79 -7.08 -12.60
CA ASP A 98 -8.19 -6.60 -13.92
C ASP A 98 -7.47 -7.39 -15.04
N ASN A 99 -6.22 -7.74 -14.81
CA ASN A 99 -5.43 -8.61 -15.68
C ASN A 99 -5.73 -10.12 -15.50
N LYS A 100 -6.78 -10.48 -14.75
CA LYS A 100 -7.17 -11.87 -14.46
C LYS A 100 -6.04 -12.70 -13.84
N LYS A 101 -5.20 -12.07 -13.03
CA LYS A 101 -4.09 -12.70 -12.30
C LYS A 101 -4.38 -12.74 -10.80
N THR A 102 -3.96 -13.81 -10.16
CA THR A 102 -4.07 -14.00 -8.70
C THR A 102 -2.81 -13.57 -7.96
N ARG A 103 -1.71 -13.38 -8.67
CA ARG A 103 -0.41 -13.02 -8.12
C ARG A 103 -0.06 -11.59 -8.50
N ILE A 104 0.31 -10.78 -7.51
CA ILE A 104 0.89 -9.45 -7.74
C ILE A 104 2.33 -9.63 -8.23
N VAL A 105 2.66 -8.97 -9.31
CA VAL A 105 4.01 -8.91 -9.89
C VAL A 105 4.43 -7.44 -10.07
N PRO A 106 5.73 -7.13 -10.29
CA PRO A 106 6.20 -5.74 -10.44
C PRO A 106 5.44 -4.94 -11.49
N ARG A 107 4.96 -5.59 -12.55
CA ARG A 107 4.09 -4.97 -13.57
C ARG A 107 2.81 -4.37 -12.97
N HIS A 108 2.18 -5.06 -12.03
CA HIS A 108 0.95 -4.58 -11.37
C HIS A 108 1.26 -3.38 -10.46
N ILE A 109 2.41 -3.40 -9.77
CA ILE A 109 2.87 -2.27 -8.96
C ILE A 109 3.16 -1.05 -9.86
N GLN A 110 3.81 -1.25 -11.01
CA GLN A 110 4.06 -0.18 -11.98
C GLN A 110 2.76 0.44 -12.48
N LEU A 111 1.77 -0.38 -12.87
CA LEU A 111 0.48 0.10 -13.31
C LEU A 111 -0.25 0.88 -12.21
N ALA A 112 -0.23 0.37 -10.98
CA ALA A 112 -0.83 1.03 -9.82
C ALA A 112 -0.21 2.40 -9.57
N VAL A 113 1.13 2.47 -9.47
CA VAL A 113 1.86 3.71 -9.16
C VAL A 113 1.71 4.75 -10.27
N ARG A 114 1.73 4.34 -11.56
CA ARG A 114 1.66 5.29 -12.68
C ARG A 114 0.25 5.78 -12.99
N ASN A 115 -0.79 5.02 -12.62
CA ASN A 115 -2.18 5.41 -12.80
C ASN A 115 -2.74 6.24 -11.65
N ASP A 116 -2.12 6.19 -10.48
CA ASP A 116 -2.48 7.03 -9.34
C ASP A 116 -1.67 8.32 -9.38
N GLU A 117 -2.36 9.47 -9.28
CA GLU A 117 -1.73 10.78 -9.42
C GLU A 117 -0.76 11.09 -8.27
N GLU A 118 -1.14 10.76 -7.04
CA GLU A 118 -0.34 11.04 -5.85
C GLU A 118 0.87 10.12 -5.75
N LEU A 119 0.68 8.82 -5.97
CA LEU A 119 1.79 7.87 -5.99
C LEU A 119 2.74 8.14 -7.16
N ASN A 120 2.23 8.52 -8.31
CA ASN A 120 3.08 8.89 -9.45
C ASN A 120 3.90 10.14 -9.15
N LYS A 121 3.34 11.12 -8.46
CA LYS A 121 4.08 12.32 -8.02
C LYS A 121 5.15 11.95 -6.99
N LEU A 122 4.83 11.10 -6.02
CA LEU A 122 5.77 10.65 -4.98
C LEU A 122 6.92 9.80 -5.56
N LEU A 123 6.62 8.90 -6.47
CA LEU A 123 7.55 7.93 -7.03
C LEU A 123 7.93 8.22 -8.50
N GLY A 124 7.74 9.46 -8.97
CA GLY A 124 7.94 9.85 -10.37
C GLY A 124 9.35 9.57 -10.91
N SER A 125 10.37 9.75 -10.07
CA SER A 125 11.77 9.51 -10.43
C SER A 125 12.24 8.07 -10.15
N VAL A 126 11.38 7.23 -9.57
CA VAL A 126 11.74 5.85 -9.19
C VAL A 126 11.50 4.90 -10.36
N THR A 127 12.49 4.08 -10.67
CA THR A 127 12.37 3.00 -11.66
C THR A 127 12.00 1.71 -10.95
N ILE A 128 10.87 1.10 -11.37
CA ILE A 128 10.43 -0.21 -10.89
C ILE A 128 10.94 -1.28 -11.86
N ALA A 129 11.91 -2.07 -11.41
CA ALA A 129 12.49 -3.15 -12.22
C ALA A 129 11.41 -4.14 -12.66
N SER A 130 11.42 -4.56 -13.92
CA SER A 130 10.40 -5.43 -14.54
C SER A 130 8.98 -4.85 -14.56
N GLY A 131 8.83 -3.54 -14.35
CA GLY A 131 7.53 -2.85 -14.34
C GLY A 131 6.99 -2.55 -15.74
N GLY A 132 7.86 -2.36 -16.73
CA GLY A 132 7.48 -1.91 -18.07
C GLY A 132 7.01 -0.44 -18.11
N VAL A 133 6.30 -0.09 -19.15
CA VAL A 133 5.71 1.24 -19.37
C VAL A 133 4.19 1.15 -19.44
N LEU A 134 3.50 2.28 -19.22
CA LEU A 134 2.05 2.34 -19.42
C LEU A 134 1.72 2.08 -20.89
N PRO A 135 0.65 1.32 -21.21
CA PRO A 135 0.12 1.19 -22.55
C PRO A 135 -0.28 2.57 -23.09
N ASN A 136 0.30 3.00 -24.19
CA ASN A 136 -0.03 4.27 -24.83
C ASN A 136 0.09 4.16 -26.33
N ILE A 137 -0.93 4.66 -27.05
CA ILE A 137 -0.97 4.73 -28.49
C ILE A 137 -1.14 6.18 -28.90
N HIS A 138 -0.28 6.67 -29.75
CA HIS A 138 -0.39 8.03 -30.30
C HIS A 138 -1.75 8.24 -30.96
N ALA A 139 -2.40 9.37 -30.69
CA ALA A 139 -3.75 9.66 -31.19
C ALA A 139 -3.83 9.62 -32.74
N THR A 140 -2.73 9.98 -33.42
CA THR A 140 -2.62 9.94 -34.88
C THR A 140 -2.65 8.52 -35.48
N LEU A 141 -2.31 7.51 -34.68
CA LEU A 141 -2.28 6.10 -35.09
C LEU A 141 -3.61 5.39 -34.81
N LEU A 142 -4.54 6.03 -34.13
CA LEU A 142 -5.86 5.47 -33.88
C LEU A 142 -6.71 5.55 -35.15
N PRO A 143 -7.51 4.50 -35.46
CA PRO A 143 -8.44 4.54 -36.61
C PRO A 143 -9.46 5.66 -36.39
N LYS A 144 -9.73 6.43 -37.47
CA LYS A 144 -10.81 7.43 -37.45
C LYS A 144 -12.14 6.72 -37.17
N LYS A 145 -12.94 7.21 -36.21
CA LYS A 145 -14.29 6.71 -35.98
C LYS A 145 -15.05 6.79 -37.33
N SER A 146 -15.42 5.64 -37.92
CA SER A 146 -16.36 5.61 -39.01
C SER A 146 -17.68 6.21 -38.51
N ALA A 147 -18.17 7.24 -39.19
CA ALA A 147 -19.49 7.77 -38.92
C ALA A 147 -20.49 6.62 -39.09
N SER A 148 -21.08 6.17 -37.99
CA SER A 148 -22.18 5.22 -38.05
C SER A 148 -23.28 5.86 -38.84
N LYS A 149 -23.53 5.36 -40.07
CA LYS A 149 -24.73 5.69 -40.81
C LYS A 149 -25.94 5.22 -39.98
N LYS A 150 -26.75 6.18 -39.58
CA LYS A 150 -28.07 5.97 -39.01
C LYS A 150 -29.00 5.41 -40.08
#